data_503639470e195fcb739e2a091a915c97
#
_entry.id   503639470e195fcb739e2a091a915c97
#
_cell.length_a   1.000
_cell.length_b   1.000
_cell.length_c   1.000
_cell.angle_alpha   90.00
_cell.angle_beta   90.00
_cell.angle_gamma   90.00
#
_symmetry.space_group_name_H-M   'P 1'
#
loop_
_entity.id
_entity.type
_entity.pdbx_description
1 polymer ?
#
loop_
_entity_poly.entity_id
_entity_poly.type
_entity_poly.pdbx_seq_one_letter_code
_entity_poly.pdbx_strand_id
1 'polypeptide(L)'
;PLLQALAEPCIHRVFALSRSVHRVRERVLQFLRFQEITGGILYGEIAPDADVLAFVMPHFADRFPLENFVILDERRAVIGIHPAGKKWFLTKLSKQELETLQQAGRQKDENEQEIEVLFQSFCRSLSILERQNQPLQQQLVPLKYRMHMTEFQKK
;
A
#
# COMPACT_ATOMS: atom_id res chain seq x y z
N PRO A 1 35.24 13.90 -4.58
CA PRO A 1 33.93 14.31 -4.15
C PRO A 1 33.00 13.14 -3.74
N LEU A 2 32.33 12.46 -4.68
CA LEU A 2 31.35 11.40 -4.31
C LEU A 2 32.01 10.17 -3.65
N LEU A 3 33.17 9.75 -4.18
CA LEU A 3 33.94 8.63 -3.65
C LEU A 3 34.54 8.91 -2.27
N GLN A 4 34.93 10.16 -2.00
CA GLN A 4 35.39 10.57 -0.68
C GLN A 4 34.26 10.63 0.35
N ALA A 5 33.06 11.08 -0.07
CA ALA A 5 31.87 11.05 0.78
C ALA A 5 31.45 9.62 1.15
N LEU A 6 31.62 8.64 0.26
CA LEU A 6 31.35 7.22 0.53
C LEU A 6 32.33 6.59 1.53
N ALA A 7 33.48 7.19 1.76
CA ALA A 7 34.45 6.74 2.76
C ALA A 7 34.03 7.11 4.21
N GLU A 8 33.10 8.03 4.37
CA GLU A 8 32.56 8.39 5.69
C GLU A 8 31.70 7.25 6.26
N PRO A 9 31.95 6.78 7.51
CA PRO A 9 31.25 5.63 8.07
C PRO A 9 29.72 5.78 8.12
N CYS A 10 29.20 6.98 8.41
CA CYS A 10 27.77 7.27 8.45
C CYS A 10 27.14 7.19 7.06
N ILE A 11 27.79 7.73 6.05
CA ILE A 11 27.31 7.70 4.65
C ILE A 11 27.34 6.26 4.13
N HIS A 12 28.42 5.53 4.38
CA HIS A 12 28.50 4.11 4.01
C HIS A 12 27.38 3.28 4.63
N ARG A 13 27.06 3.53 5.91
CA ARG A 13 25.96 2.85 6.61
C ARG A 13 24.59 3.15 5.99
N VAL A 14 24.32 4.39 5.63
CA VAL A 14 23.07 4.78 4.95
C VAL A 14 22.95 4.06 3.60
N PHE A 15 24.01 4.03 2.80
CA PHE A 15 24.00 3.31 1.52
C PHE A 15 23.83 1.80 1.69
N ALA A 16 24.46 1.21 2.71
CA ALA A 16 24.31 -0.21 3.00
C ALA A 16 22.86 -0.56 3.38
N LEU A 17 22.22 0.27 4.22
CA LEU A 17 20.81 0.12 4.60
C LEU A 17 19.89 0.30 3.39
N SER A 18 20.12 1.32 2.58
CA SER A 18 19.33 1.56 1.36
C SER A 18 19.39 0.37 0.41
N ARG A 19 20.59 -0.19 0.17
CA ARG A 19 20.75 -1.39 -0.67
C ARG A 19 20.07 -2.62 -0.04
N SER A 20 20.08 -2.73 1.28
CA SER A 20 19.40 -3.82 1.97
C SER A 20 17.89 -3.75 1.79
N VAL A 21 17.30 -2.58 2.00
CA VAL A 21 15.85 -2.34 1.78
C VAL A 21 15.49 -2.59 0.32
N HIS A 22 16.29 -2.09 -0.62
CA HIS A 22 16.06 -2.31 -2.05
C HIS A 22 16.06 -3.81 -2.41
N ARG A 23 16.99 -4.59 -1.90
CA ARG A 23 17.02 -6.05 -2.13
C ARG A 23 15.78 -6.75 -1.57
N VAL A 24 15.31 -6.33 -0.40
CA VAL A 24 14.06 -6.88 0.20
C VAL A 24 12.87 -6.55 -0.69
N ARG A 25 12.77 -5.29 -1.15
CA ARG A 25 11.74 -4.87 -2.09
C ARG A 25 11.75 -5.72 -3.36
N GLU A 26 12.91 -5.87 -4.01
CA GLU A 26 13.04 -6.66 -5.24
C GLU A 26 12.62 -8.12 -5.04
N ARG A 27 12.95 -8.73 -3.90
CA ARG A 27 12.50 -10.09 -3.57
C ARG A 27 10.98 -10.16 -3.44
N VAL A 28 10.35 -9.19 -2.78
CA VAL A 28 8.90 -9.15 -2.69
C VAL A 28 8.27 -9.03 -4.07
N LEU A 29 8.78 -8.15 -4.94
CA LEU A 29 8.27 -8.01 -6.31
C LEU A 29 8.40 -9.28 -7.14
N GLN A 30 9.46 -10.06 -6.94
CA GLN A 30 9.70 -11.31 -7.67
C GLN A 30 8.87 -12.48 -7.16
N PHE A 31 8.66 -12.57 -5.86
CA PHE A 31 8.11 -13.77 -5.21
C PHE A 31 6.68 -13.62 -4.72
N LEU A 32 6.16 -12.39 -4.56
CA LEU A 32 4.77 -12.21 -4.18
C LEU A 32 3.85 -12.86 -5.21
N ARG A 33 2.91 -13.67 -4.70
CA ARG A 33 1.85 -14.29 -5.50
C ARG A 33 0.51 -13.84 -4.97
N PHE A 34 -0.35 -13.45 -5.89
CA PHE A 34 -1.73 -13.16 -5.57
C PHE A 34 -2.59 -14.39 -5.75
N GLN A 35 -3.51 -14.57 -4.84
CA GLN A 35 -4.63 -15.49 -4.98
C GLN A 35 -5.92 -14.68 -5.01
N GLU A 36 -6.86 -15.11 -5.82
CA GLU A 36 -8.18 -14.52 -5.81
C GLU A 36 -8.93 -15.03 -4.59
N ILE A 37 -9.41 -14.09 -3.80
CA ILE A 37 -10.36 -14.35 -2.72
C ILE A 37 -11.73 -13.83 -3.15
N THR A 38 -12.75 -14.01 -2.33
CA THR A 38 -14.12 -13.64 -2.65
C THR A 38 -14.29 -12.23 -3.18
N GLY A 39 -15.25 -12.05 -4.08
CA GLY A 39 -15.57 -10.75 -4.69
C GLY A 39 -14.55 -10.28 -5.73
N GLY A 40 -13.70 -11.17 -6.25
CA GLY A 40 -12.69 -10.82 -7.25
C GLY A 40 -11.54 -9.99 -6.69
N ILE A 41 -11.31 -10.03 -5.37
CA ILE A 41 -10.20 -9.33 -4.73
C ILE A 41 -8.95 -10.19 -4.79
N LEU A 42 -7.85 -9.63 -5.29
CA LEU A 42 -6.54 -10.28 -5.28
C LEU A 42 -5.86 -10.06 -3.91
N TYR A 43 -5.54 -11.15 -3.23
CA TYR A 43 -4.87 -11.16 -1.94
C TYR A 43 -3.44 -11.64 -2.05
N GLY A 44 -2.51 -10.86 -1.52
CA GLY A 44 -1.11 -11.22 -1.37
C GLY A 44 -0.64 -11.04 0.07
N GLU A 45 0.27 -11.89 0.53
CA GLU A 45 0.82 -11.85 1.87
C GLU A 45 2.35 -11.80 1.83
N ILE A 46 2.93 -10.94 2.66
CA ILE A 46 4.38 -10.78 2.80
C ILE A 46 4.78 -10.72 4.27
N ALA A 47 5.99 -11.14 4.58
CA ALA A 47 6.58 -11.04 5.91
C ALA A 47 8.05 -10.58 5.83
N PRO A 48 8.34 -9.42 5.21
CA PRO A 48 9.70 -8.97 4.96
C PRO A 48 10.39 -8.47 6.23
N ASP A 49 11.73 -8.55 6.26
CA ASP A 49 12.52 -8.02 7.36
C ASP A 49 12.50 -6.49 7.43
N ALA A 50 12.43 -5.83 6.27
CA ALA A 50 12.32 -4.37 6.17
C ALA A 50 10.88 -3.94 5.82
N ASP A 51 10.50 -2.75 6.26
CA ASP A 51 9.21 -2.13 5.89
C ASP A 51 9.28 -1.66 4.43
N VAL A 52 8.75 -2.48 3.53
CA VAL A 52 8.79 -2.23 2.07
C VAL A 52 7.43 -2.10 1.43
N LEU A 53 6.34 -2.24 2.19
CA LEU A 53 4.99 -2.27 1.64
C LEU A 53 4.68 -1.00 0.82
N ALA A 54 5.03 0.19 1.34
CA ALA A 54 4.86 1.46 0.63
C ALA A 54 5.66 1.56 -0.68
N PHE A 55 6.76 0.82 -0.80
CA PHE A 55 7.59 0.78 -2.01
C PHE A 55 7.14 -0.27 -3.02
N VAL A 56 6.37 -1.25 -2.57
CA VAL A 56 5.85 -2.34 -3.40
C VAL A 56 4.50 -1.98 -4.01
N MET A 57 3.65 -1.28 -3.27
CA MET A 57 2.30 -0.90 -3.71
C MET A 57 2.23 -0.19 -5.06
N PRO A 58 3.08 0.82 -5.37
CA PRO A 58 3.04 1.50 -6.66
C PRO A 58 3.23 0.56 -7.84
N HIS A 59 4.16 -0.39 -7.74
CA HIS A 59 4.44 -1.35 -8.81
C HIS A 59 3.21 -2.20 -9.15
N PHE A 60 2.51 -2.70 -8.14
CA PHE A 60 1.32 -3.52 -8.38
C PHE A 60 0.09 -2.69 -8.76
N ALA A 61 -0.03 -1.45 -8.26
CA ALA A 61 -1.08 -0.52 -8.69
C ALA A 61 -0.96 -0.19 -10.19
N ASP A 62 0.27 -0.01 -10.68
CA ASP A 62 0.52 0.21 -12.11
C ASP A 62 0.27 -1.05 -12.95
N ARG A 63 0.55 -2.23 -12.40
CA ARG A 63 0.35 -3.52 -13.08
C ARG A 63 -1.11 -3.95 -13.13
N PHE A 64 -1.88 -3.65 -12.09
CA PHE A 64 -3.28 -4.05 -11.92
C PHE A 64 -4.19 -2.84 -11.65
N PRO A 65 -4.23 -1.84 -12.55
CA PRO A 65 -4.91 -0.58 -12.27
C PRO A 65 -6.43 -0.72 -12.12
N LEU A 66 -7.03 -1.74 -12.72
CA LEU A 66 -8.47 -1.98 -12.71
C LEU A 66 -8.90 -3.13 -11.78
N GLU A 67 -7.97 -3.67 -11.00
CA GLU A 67 -8.25 -4.76 -10.08
C GLU A 67 -8.29 -4.26 -8.63
N ASN A 68 -9.19 -4.84 -7.85
CA ASN A 68 -9.16 -4.70 -6.41
C ASN A 68 -8.09 -5.64 -5.87
N PHE A 69 -7.08 -5.12 -5.17
CA PHE A 69 -6.10 -5.99 -4.53
C PHE A 69 -5.69 -5.48 -3.15
N VAL A 70 -5.22 -6.40 -2.34
CA VAL A 70 -4.65 -6.13 -1.02
C VAL A 70 -3.33 -6.88 -0.85
N ILE A 71 -2.40 -6.26 -0.15
CA ILE A 71 -1.13 -6.88 0.25
C ILE A 71 -1.00 -6.73 1.77
N LEU A 72 -0.97 -7.85 2.47
CA LEU A 72 -0.79 -7.90 3.92
C LEU A 72 0.69 -8.02 4.27
N ASP A 73 1.22 -7.10 5.06
CA ASP A 73 2.46 -7.27 5.81
C ASP A 73 2.12 -7.88 7.19
N GLU A 74 2.29 -9.17 7.29
CA GLU A 74 1.95 -9.94 8.48
C GLU A 74 2.76 -9.49 9.71
N ARG A 75 4.06 -9.21 9.53
CA ARG A 75 4.95 -8.84 10.64
C ARG A 75 4.56 -7.53 11.31
N ARG A 76 4.02 -6.57 10.53
CA ARG A 76 3.69 -5.23 11.01
C ARG A 76 2.22 -5.02 11.22
N ALA A 77 1.38 -6.02 10.88
CA ALA A 77 -0.08 -5.91 10.84
C ALA A 77 -0.54 -4.66 10.08
N VAL A 78 0.06 -4.43 8.91
CA VAL A 78 -0.26 -3.35 7.99
C VAL A 78 -0.71 -3.94 6.68
N ILE A 79 -1.75 -3.37 6.10
CA ILE A 79 -2.29 -3.79 4.81
C ILE A 79 -2.20 -2.64 3.81
N GLY A 80 -1.75 -2.95 2.61
CA GLY A 80 -1.87 -2.10 1.44
C GLY A 80 -3.12 -2.46 0.66
N ILE A 81 -3.93 -1.48 0.32
CA ILE A 81 -5.22 -1.65 -0.34
C ILE A 81 -5.24 -0.83 -1.62
N HIS A 82 -5.61 -1.45 -2.72
CA HIS A 82 -5.83 -0.80 -4.00
C HIS A 82 -7.25 -1.09 -4.50
N PRO A 83 -8.17 -0.13 -4.40
CA PRO A 83 -9.46 -0.23 -5.06
C PRO A 83 -9.29 -0.02 -6.56
N ALA A 84 -10.02 -0.77 -7.38
CA ALA A 84 -10.00 -0.68 -8.84
C ALA A 84 -10.18 0.76 -9.34
N GLY A 85 -9.26 1.24 -10.17
CA GLY A 85 -9.29 2.58 -10.74
C GLY A 85 -9.05 3.73 -9.76
N LYS A 86 -8.62 3.44 -8.51
CA LYS A 86 -8.38 4.45 -7.48
C LYS A 86 -6.94 4.38 -6.97
N LYS A 87 -6.56 5.38 -6.17
CA LYS A 87 -5.25 5.38 -5.50
C LYS A 87 -5.19 4.32 -4.40
N TRP A 88 -4.04 3.70 -4.25
CA TRP A 88 -3.76 2.78 -3.15
C TRP A 88 -3.49 3.53 -1.84
N PHE A 89 -3.66 2.86 -0.73
CA PHE A 89 -3.38 3.38 0.60
C PHE A 89 -2.95 2.28 1.56
N LEU A 90 -2.39 2.68 2.71
CA LEU A 90 -1.99 1.79 3.78
C LEU A 90 -2.86 2.02 5.02
N THR A 91 -3.16 0.96 5.74
CA THR A 91 -3.81 1.05 7.05
C THR A 91 -3.29 -0.04 7.98
N LYS A 92 -3.34 0.25 9.29
CA LYS A 92 -3.03 -0.76 10.31
C LYS A 92 -4.26 -1.61 10.57
N LEU A 93 -4.02 -2.88 10.86
CA LEU A 93 -5.06 -3.84 11.19
C LEU A 93 -5.16 -4.03 12.71
N SER A 94 -6.38 -4.20 13.20
CA SER A 94 -6.64 -4.77 14.50
C SER A 94 -6.33 -6.28 14.47
N LYS A 95 -6.23 -6.91 15.66
CA LYS A 95 -6.00 -8.36 15.75
C LYS A 95 -7.11 -9.17 15.07
N GLN A 96 -8.36 -8.75 15.23
CA GLN A 96 -9.51 -9.41 14.61
C GLN A 96 -9.48 -9.32 13.09
N GLU A 97 -9.19 -8.12 12.54
CA GLU A 97 -9.07 -7.91 11.09
C GLU A 97 -7.93 -8.73 10.48
N LEU A 98 -6.79 -8.80 11.19
CA LEU A 98 -5.65 -9.61 10.78
C LEU A 98 -6.01 -11.10 10.71
N GLU A 99 -6.65 -11.62 11.75
CA GLU A 99 -7.09 -13.03 11.81
C GLU A 99 -8.10 -13.34 10.70
N THR A 100 -9.08 -12.45 10.47
CA THR A 100 -10.08 -12.62 9.41
C THR A 100 -9.41 -12.68 8.03
N LEU A 101 -8.47 -11.78 7.74
CA LEU A 101 -7.76 -11.76 6.45
C LEU A 101 -6.85 -12.98 6.25
N GLN A 102 -6.17 -13.43 7.29
CA GLN A 102 -5.33 -14.63 7.22
C GLN A 102 -6.16 -15.90 7.03
N GLN A 103 -7.31 -16.01 7.68
CA GLN A 103 -8.25 -17.11 7.46
C GLN A 103 -8.78 -17.12 6.03
N ALA A 104 -9.12 -15.96 5.49
CA ALA A 104 -9.55 -15.80 4.11
C ALA A 104 -8.50 -16.24 3.09
N GLY A 105 -7.25 -15.90 3.35
CA GLY A 105 -6.12 -16.34 2.51
C GLY A 105 -5.89 -17.85 2.55
N ARG A 106 -6.31 -18.53 3.61
CA ARG A 106 -6.12 -19.98 3.82
C ARG A 106 -7.33 -20.84 3.42
N GLN A 107 -8.53 -20.32 3.55
CA GLN A 107 -9.79 -21.03 3.30
C GLN A 107 -10.62 -20.28 2.25
N LYS A 108 -10.83 -20.89 1.11
CA LYS A 108 -11.48 -20.26 -0.04
C LYS A 108 -12.99 -20.00 0.08
N ASP A 109 -13.70 -20.62 1.03
CA ASP A 109 -15.15 -20.76 0.90
C ASP A 109 -16.04 -20.36 2.10
N GLU A 110 -15.51 -20.03 3.28
CA GLU A 110 -16.38 -19.88 4.45
C GLU A 110 -16.67 -18.45 4.93
N ASN A 111 -15.87 -17.42 4.51
CA ASN A 111 -16.02 -16.06 5.04
C ASN A 111 -16.15 -15.00 3.93
N GLU A 112 -16.82 -15.32 2.86
CA GLU A 112 -16.95 -14.45 1.68
C GLU A 112 -17.49 -13.06 2.03
N GLN A 113 -18.58 -12.99 2.76
CA GLN A 113 -19.24 -11.72 3.09
C GLN A 113 -18.42 -10.84 4.04
N GLU A 114 -17.69 -11.44 4.98
CA GLU A 114 -16.90 -10.69 5.97
C GLU A 114 -15.74 -9.94 5.31
N ILE A 115 -15.10 -10.55 4.32
CA ILE A 115 -13.96 -9.95 3.61
C ILE A 115 -14.42 -8.81 2.72
N GLU A 116 -15.51 -8.99 2.00
CA GLU A 116 -16.07 -7.93 1.16
C GLU A 116 -16.50 -6.74 2.02
N VAL A 117 -17.16 -6.99 3.15
CA VAL A 117 -17.53 -5.95 4.12
C VAL A 117 -16.29 -5.26 4.68
N LEU A 118 -15.24 -6.00 5.02
CA LEU A 118 -13.99 -5.46 5.54
C LEU A 118 -13.29 -4.58 4.48
N PHE A 119 -13.18 -5.05 3.24
CA PHE A 119 -12.61 -4.28 2.14
C PHE A 119 -13.40 -3.00 1.88
N GLN A 120 -14.72 -3.07 1.84
CA GLN A 120 -15.58 -1.90 1.67
C GLN A 120 -15.45 -0.92 2.85
N SER A 121 -15.32 -1.43 4.08
CA SER A 121 -15.08 -0.63 5.28
C SER A 121 -13.78 0.18 5.17
N PHE A 122 -12.70 -0.43 4.73
CA PHE A 122 -11.43 0.26 4.48
C PHE A 122 -11.57 1.34 3.39
N CYS A 123 -12.25 1.03 2.29
CA CYS A 123 -12.47 2.01 1.22
C CYS A 123 -13.33 3.19 1.66
N ARG A 124 -14.32 2.98 2.54
CA ARG A 124 -15.15 4.06 3.10
C ARG A 124 -14.37 4.95 4.07
N SER A 125 -13.54 4.36 4.92
CA SER A 125 -12.72 5.14 5.87
C SER A 125 -11.77 6.09 5.15
N LEU A 126 -11.25 5.71 3.99
CA LEU A 126 -10.42 6.57 3.16
C LEU A 126 -11.17 7.76 2.60
N SER A 127 -12.39 7.57 2.09
CA SER A 127 -13.19 8.65 1.54
C SER A 127 -13.56 9.71 2.59
N ILE A 128 -13.64 9.33 3.86
CA ILE A 128 -13.85 10.25 4.99
C ILE A 128 -12.56 11.02 5.29
N LEU A 129 -11.40 10.35 5.30
CA LEU A 129 -10.09 10.98 5.52
C LEU A 129 -9.71 11.97 4.41
N GLU A 130 -9.98 11.63 3.15
CA GLU A 130 -9.77 12.54 2.02
C GLU A 130 -10.65 13.79 2.09
N ARG A 131 -11.90 13.68 2.59
CA ARG A 131 -12.78 14.83 2.83
C ARG A 131 -12.34 15.70 4.00
N GLN A 132 -11.75 15.12 5.04
CA GLN A 132 -11.30 15.83 6.23
C GLN A 132 -9.93 16.49 6.06
N ASN A 133 -9.13 16.10 5.09
CA ASN A 133 -7.75 16.55 4.91
C ASN A 133 -7.58 17.61 3.80
N GLN A 134 -8.57 18.48 3.63
CA GLN A 134 -8.46 19.66 2.75
C GLN A 134 -7.21 20.53 3.02
N PRO A 135 -6.77 20.74 4.28
CA PRO A 135 -5.55 21.48 4.55
C PRO A 135 -4.29 20.81 4.01
N LEU A 136 -4.21 19.48 4.05
CA LEU A 136 -3.07 18.72 3.53
C LEU A 136 -3.02 18.75 1.99
N GLN A 137 -4.17 18.66 1.34
CA GLN A 137 -4.28 18.87 -0.12
C GLN A 137 -3.87 20.30 -0.50
N GLN A 138 -4.15 21.28 0.34
CA GLN A 138 -3.74 22.67 0.13
C GLN A 138 -2.24 22.88 0.26
N GLN A 139 -1.56 22.14 1.13
CA GLN A 139 -0.09 22.19 1.28
C GLN A 139 0.64 21.49 0.13
N LEU A 140 0.10 20.40 -0.40
CA LEU A 140 0.73 19.59 -1.46
C LEU A 140 0.59 20.21 -2.85
N VAL A 141 -0.46 21.01 -3.09
CA VAL A 141 -0.68 21.69 -4.37
C VAL A 141 -0.79 23.20 -4.15
N PRO A 142 0.30 23.96 -4.38
CA PRO A 142 0.27 25.41 -4.29
C PRO A 142 -0.84 26.03 -5.14
N LEU A 143 -1.50 27.06 -4.63
CA LEU A 143 -2.66 27.73 -5.25
C LEU A 143 -2.43 28.12 -6.72
N LYS A 144 -1.19 28.48 -7.09
CA LYS A 144 -0.83 28.85 -8.47
C LYS A 144 -1.00 27.72 -9.49
N TYR A 145 -0.99 26.46 -9.08
CA TYR A 145 -1.17 25.32 -9.97
C TYR A 145 -2.62 24.83 -10.05
N ARG A 146 -3.50 25.23 -9.10
CA ARG A 146 -4.90 24.78 -9.05
C ARG A 146 -5.75 25.30 -10.20
N MET A 147 -5.39 26.47 -10.76
CA MET A 147 -6.14 27.06 -11.88
C MET A 147 -6.09 26.23 -13.16
N HIS A 148 -5.10 25.34 -13.28
CA HIS A 148 -4.94 24.47 -14.44
C HIS A 148 -5.36 23.00 -14.19
N MET A 149 -5.90 22.71 -13.00
CA MET A 149 -6.34 21.37 -12.64
C MET A 149 -7.87 21.30 -12.61
N THR A 150 -8.44 20.46 -13.46
CA THR A 150 -9.90 20.27 -13.60
C THR A 150 -10.59 19.84 -12.30
N GLU A 151 -9.86 19.19 -11.39
CA GLU A 151 -10.36 18.70 -10.10
C GLU A 151 -10.70 19.80 -9.10
N PHE A 152 -10.17 21.03 -9.30
CA PHE A 152 -10.43 22.20 -8.44
C PHE A 152 -11.31 23.27 -9.12
N GLN A 153 -11.73 23.04 -10.36
CA GLN A 153 -12.71 23.92 -11.02
C GLN A 153 -14.10 23.53 -10.51
N LYS A 154 -14.65 24.32 -9.60
CA LYS A 154 -16.07 24.22 -9.23
C LYS A 154 -16.93 24.45 -10.49
N LYS A 155 -17.77 23.47 -10.78
CA LYS A 155 -18.95 23.74 -11.56
C LYS A 155 -19.88 24.65 -10.78
#